data_7a919387e5e8094b2d9bf3d8e06e4800
#
_entry.id   7a919387e5e8094b2d9bf3d8e06e4800
#
_cell.length_a   1.000
_cell.length_b   1.000
_cell.length_c   1.000
_cell.angle_alpha   90.00
_cell.angle_beta   90.00
_cell.angle_gamma   90.00
#
_symmetry.space_group_name_H-M   'P 1'
#
loop_
_entity.id
_entity.type
_entity.pdbx_description
1 polymer ?
#
loop_
_entity_poly.entity_id
_entity_poly.type
_entity_poly.pdbx_seq_one_letter_code
_entity_poly.pdbx_strand_id
1 'polypeptide(L)'
;LFGLSTARSLNGEGSVYKHFDYPIYKNGKIEKKDNEIPESIEVAVIGSGSGGGIAANVLNEKYEVGIFEKGSYVNGKTNNETFGYHNFYETFAIQQTRGYKVLLLAGNGIGGGTSINWTTSLRTPENILSEWDVLTGQNNYFNSSEFKNSMDYVCSQLNVSEANNTIPQKEVKLAEGLKLNNVNYKIIPRNTSNDQCLENGFST
;
A
#
# COMPACT_ATOMS: atom_id res chain seq x y z
N LEU A 1 -21.93 0.27 4.09
CA LEU A 1 -22.07 -0.75 3.04
C LEU A 1 -20.67 -1.13 2.60
N PHE A 2 -20.31 -2.39 2.77
CA PHE A 2 -18.95 -2.87 2.56
C PHE A 2 -18.89 -3.55 1.19
N GLY A 3 -17.95 -3.15 0.34
CA GLY A 3 -17.57 -3.91 -0.83
C GLY A 3 -16.74 -5.12 -0.39
N LEU A 4 -16.98 -6.26 -1.02
CA LEU A 4 -16.22 -7.48 -0.77
C LEU A 4 -15.34 -7.77 -1.97
N SER A 5 -14.03 -7.89 -1.77
CA SER A 5 -13.14 -8.38 -2.79
C SER A 5 -12.36 -9.59 -2.28
N THR A 6 -12.26 -10.61 -3.10
CA THR A 6 -11.41 -11.76 -2.81
C THR A 6 -10.27 -11.79 -3.81
N ALA A 7 -9.05 -11.94 -3.36
CA ALA A 7 -7.91 -12.20 -4.19
C ALA A 7 -7.43 -13.63 -3.97
N ARG A 8 -7.39 -14.40 -5.04
CA ARG A 8 -6.72 -15.71 -5.09
C ARG A 8 -5.40 -15.51 -5.80
N SER A 9 -4.34 -15.52 -5.11
CA SER A 9 -2.96 -15.44 -5.57
C SER A 9 -2.49 -14.12 -6.20
N LEU A 10 -1.24 -13.84 -6.05
CA LEU A 10 -0.50 -12.77 -6.73
C LEU A 10 -0.48 -12.90 -8.25
N ASN A 11 -0.87 -14.05 -8.79
CA ASN A 11 -1.02 -14.26 -10.22
C ASN A 11 -2.26 -13.59 -10.79
N GLY A 12 -2.90 -12.69 -10.04
CA GLY A 12 -3.99 -11.86 -10.55
C GLY A 12 -5.34 -12.56 -10.63
N GLU A 13 -5.50 -13.70 -10.00
CA GLU A 13 -6.82 -14.30 -9.84
C GLU A 13 -7.51 -13.67 -8.63
N GLY A 14 -8.31 -12.66 -8.86
CA GLY A 14 -9.14 -12.04 -7.84
C GLY A 14 -10.60 -12.08 -8.23
N SER A 15 -11.48 -12.23 -7.27
CA SER A 15 -12.90 -12.10 -7.49
C SER A 15 -13.50 -11.11 -6.51
N VAL A 16 -14.27 -10.17 -7.04
CA VAL A 16 -14.98 -9.16 -6.28
C VAL A 16 -16.45 -9.53 -6.23
N TYR A 17 -17.04 -9.39 -5.09
CA TYR A 17 -18.35 -9.87 -4.83
C TYR A 17 -19.45 -8.93 -4.89
N LYS A 18 -20.47 -9.51 -5.29
CA LYS A 18 -21.75 -9.02 -5.52
C LYS A 18 -22.67 -9.01 -4.33
N HIS A 19 -22.83 -7.88 -3.73
CA HIS A 19 -24.16 -7.47 -3.34
C HIS A 19 -24.66 -6.30 -4.19
N PHE A 20 -23.83 -5.80 -5.13
CA PHE A 20 -24.08 -4.52 -5.80
C PHE A 20 -23.40 -4.40 -7.15
N ASP A 21 -23.41 -5.41 -8.01
CA ASP A 21 -22.77 -5.37 -9.33
C ASP A 21 -21.28 -5.00 -9.37
N TYR A 22 -20.52 -5.43 -8.36
CA TYR A 22 -19.09 -5.18 -8.32
C TYR A 22 -18.35 -6.02 -9.34
N PRO A 23 -17.30 -5.46 -9.97
CA PRO A 23 -16.49 -6.20 -10.92
C PRO A 23 -15.67 -7.26 -10.21
N ILE A 24 -15.53 -8.40 -10.85
CA ILE A 24 -14.65 -9.48 -10.44
C ILE A 24 -13.33 -9.34 -11.16
N TYR A 25 -12.25 -9.48 -10.43
CA TYR A 25 -10.91 -9.51 -10.99
C TYR A 25 -10.44 -10.95 -11.14
N LYS A 26 -10.14 -11.35 -12.37
CA LYS A 26 -9.53 -12.62 -12.66
C LYS A 26 -8.40 -12.42 -13.66
N ASN A 27 -7.19 -12.91 -13.34
CA ASN A 27 -6.01 -12.75 -14.20
C ASN A 27 -5.74 -11.30 -14.63
N GLY A 28 -5.89 -10.35 -13.71
CA GLY A 28 -5.70 -8.93 -13.99
C GLY A 28 -6.77 -8.28 -14.87
N LYS A 29 -7.84 -9.00 -15.20
CA LYS A 29 -8.98 -8.49 -16.00
C LYS A 29 -10.22 -8.39 -15.14
N ILE A 30 -11.04 -7.39 -15.44
CA ILE A 30 -12.36 -7.24 -14.84
C ILE A 30 -13.32 -8.13 -15.60
N GLU A 31 -13.89 -9.10 -14.91
CA GLU A 31 -15.00 -9.91 -15.42
C GLU A 31 -16.28 -9.48 -14.71
N LYS A 32 -17.30 -9.09 -15.48
CA LYS A 32 -18.65 -8.96 -14.94
C LYS A 32 -19.28 -10.35 -14.93
N LYS A 33 -19.40 -10.94 -13.78
CA LYS A 33 -20.16 -12.18 -13.59
C LYS A 33 -21.02 -12.06 -12.35
N ASP A 34 -22.21 -12.65 -12.45
CA ASP A 34 -23.05 -13.01 -11.32
C ASP A 34 -22.38 -14.16 -10.58
N ASN A 35 -21.39 -13.85 -9.76
CA ASN A 35 -20.67 -14.88 -9.04
C ASN A 35 -21.19 -14.98 -7.64
N GLU A 36 -21.40 -16.20 -7.26
CA GLU A 36 -21.73 -16.55 -5.90
C GLU A 36 -20.53 -16.28 -4.99
N ILE A 37 -20.79 -15.64 -3.88
CA ILE A 37 -19.82 -15.56 -2.79
C ILE A 37 -19.56 -16.99 -2.35
N PRO A 38 -18.29 -17.45 -2.23
CA PRO A 38 -18.04 -18.79 -1.72
C PRO A 38 -18.71 -18.94 -0.35
N GLU A 39 -19.35 -20.07 -0.13
CA GLU A 39 -20.00 -20.37 1.15
C GLU A 39 -19.00 -20.37 2.30
N SER A 40 -17.74 -20.68 2.01
CA SER A 40 -16.65 -20.70 2.99
C SER A 40 -15.33 -20.35 2.33
N ILE A 41 -14.43 -19.73 3.09
CA ILE A 41 -13.03 -19.48 2.77
C ILE A 41 -12.19 -19.88 3.98
N GLU A 42 -10.97 -20.36 3.75
CA GLU A 42 -10.10 -20.78 4.86
C GLU A 42 -9.57 -19.58 5.65
N VAL A 43 -9.22 -18.49 4.97
CA VAL A 43 -8.68 -17.28 5.60
C VAL A 43 -9.35 -16.02 5.05
N ALA A 44 -9.90 -15.21 5.95
CA ALA A 44 -10.44 -13.90 5.62
C ALA A 44 -9.44 -12.79 6.01
N VAL A 45 -9.03 -11.98 5.06
CA VAL A 45 -8.20 -10.78 5.28
C VAL A 45 -9.08 -9.54 5.14
N ILE A 46 -9.16 -8.75 6.18
CA ILE A 46 -10.00 -7.54 6.21
C ILE A 46 -9.15 -6.32 5.85
N GLY A 47 -9.45 -5.74 4.70
CA GLY A 47 -8.73 -4.61 4.11
C GLY A 47 -7.57 -5.04 3.22
N SER A 48 -7.45 -4.39 2.07
CA SER A 48 -6.44 -4.65 1.05
C SER A 48 -5.25 -3.67 1.11
N GLY A 49 -5.09 -2.93 2.18
CA GLY A 49 -3.95 -2.04 2.39
C GLY A 49 -2.62 -2.79 2.48
N SER A 50 -1.52 -2.08 2.77
CA SER A 50 -0.16 -2.65 2.78
C SER A 50 -0.03 -3.92 3.62
N GLY A 51 -0.59 -3.92 4.84
CA GLY A 51 -0.54 -5.09 5.72
C GLY A 51 -1.39 -6.25 5.21
N GLY A 52 -2.64 -5.99 4.83
CA GLY A 52 -3.56 -7.01 4.31
C GLY A 52 -3.08 -7.61 2.99
N GLY A 53 -2.55 -6.79 2.10
CA GLY A 53 -2.00 -7.25 0.82
C GLY A 53 -0.84 -8.23 0.99
N ILE A 54 0.13 -7.90 1.84
CA ILE A 54 1.28 -8.80 2.12
C ILE A 54 0.83 -10.06 2.86
N ALA A 55 -0.04 -9.92 3.88
CA ALA A 55 -0.55 -11.09 4.60
C ALA A 55 -1.30 -12.05 3.67
N ALA A 56 -2.17 -11.52 2.81
CA ALA A 56 -2.89 -12.33 1.83
C ALA A 56 -1.95 -13.02 0.85
N ASN A 57 -0.89 -12.33 0.41
CA ASN A 57 0.12 -12.91 -0.47
C ASN A 57 0.78 -14.13 0.15
N VAL A 58 1.31 -13.98 1.36
CA VAL A 58 2.02 -15.05 2.07
C VAL A 58 1.08 -16.22 2.41
N LEU A 59 -0.12 -15.91 2.89
CA LEU A 59 -1.09 -16.94 3.29
C LEU A 59 -1.65 -17.71 2.11
N ASN A 60 -1.80 -17.06 0.96
CA ASN A 60 -2.32 -17.70 -0.25
C ASN A 60 -1.40 -18.80 -0.82
N GLU A 61 -0.15 -18.90 -0.37
CA GLU A 61 0.71 -20.03 -0.73
C GLU A 61 0.19 -21.37 -0.17
N LYS A 62 -0.61 -21.33 0.91
CA LYS A 62 -1.06 -22.53 1.63
C LYS A 62 -2.58 -22.62 1.80
N TYR A 63 -3.28 -21.50 1.75
CA TYR A 63 -4.69 -21.42 2.09
C TYR A 63 -5.50 -20.73 0.99
N GLU A 64 -6.79 -21.02 0.95
CA GLU A 64 -7.73 -20.23 0.16
C GLU A 64 -8.01 -18.89 0.88
N VAL A 65 -7.50 -17.78 0.34
CA VAL A 65 -7.57 -16.48 0.98
C VAL A 65 -8.60 -15.58 0.30
N GLY A 66 -9.52 -15.03 1.09
CA GLY A 66 -10.43 -13.96 0.67
C GLY A 66 -10.02 -12.62 1.26
N ILE A 67 -9.90 -11.58 0.44
CA ILE A 67 -9.69 -10.20 0.89
C ILE A 67 -11.02 -9.46 0.84
N PHE A 68 -11.40 -8.86 1.96
CA PHE A 68 -12.61 -8.07 2.10
C PHE A 68 -12.24 -6.59 2.17
N GLU A 69 -12.55 -5.86 1.10
CA GLU A 69 -12.21 -4.43 0.97
C GLU A 69 -13.48 -3.59 0.91
N LYS A 70 -13.54 -2.53 1.72
CA LYS A 70 -14.71 -1.63 1.74
C LYS A 70 -14.75 -0.67 0.56
N GLY A 71 -13.59 -0.29 0.07
CA GLY A 71 -13.45 0.67 -1.00
C GLY A 71 -13.54 0.04 -2.38
N SER A 72 -13.78 0.88 -3.38
CA SER A 72 -13.94 0.43 -4.75
C SER A 72 -12.59 0.17 -5.41
N TYR A 73 -12.62 -0.67 -6.44
CA TYR A 73 -11.53 -0.68 -7.40
C TYR A 73 -11.72 0.45 -8.41
N VAL A 74 -10.69 1.24 -8.55
CA VAL A 74 -10.64 2.29 -9.56
C VAL A 74 -9.62 1.89 -10.61
N ASN A 75 -10.13 1.47 -11.78
CA ASN A 75 -9.26 1.18 -12.91
C ASN A 75 -8.97 2.49 -13.65
N GLY A 76 -7.73 2.90 -13.63
CA GLY A 76 -7.28 4.00 -14.46
C GLY A 76 -6.35 4.97 -13.76
N LYS A 77 -5.34 5.37 -14.49
CA LYS A 77 -4.48 6.48 -14.16
C LYS A 77 -5.23 7.74 -14.55
N THR A 78 -5.47 8.61 -13.59
CA THR A 78 -6.07 9.90 -13.89
C THR A 78 -5.21 11.02 -13.33
N ASN A 79 -4.99 12.03 -14.15
CA ASN A 79 -4.38 13.29 -13.71
C ASN A 79 -5.44 14.27 -13.18
N ASN A 80 -6.68 13.82 -13.03
CA ASN A 80 -7.75 14.65 -12.50
C ASN A 80 -7.77 14.54 -10.98
N GLU A 81 -7.31 15.55 -10.30
CA GLU A 81 -7.25 15.63 -8.84
C GLU A 81 -8.64 15.47 -8.20
N THR A 82 -9.66 16.09 -8.76
CA THR A 82 -11.04 15.96 -8.27
C THR A 82 -11.49 14.51 -8.29
N PHE A 83 -11.22 13.80 -9.38
CA PHE A 83 -11.49 12.37 -9.47
C PHE A 83 -10.71 11.59 -8.41
N GLY A 84 -9.44 11.93 -8.18
CA GLY A 84 -8.59 11.33 -7.16
C GLY A 84 -9.18 11.47 -5.76
N TYR A 85 -9.57 12.67 -5.36
CA TYR A 85 -10.18 12.92 -4.05
C TYR A 85 -11.49 12.16 -3.85
N HIS A 86 -12.31 12.04 -4.87
CA HIS A 86 -13.58 11.33 -4.79
C HIS A 86 -13.44 9.82 -4.73
N ASN A 87 -12.43 9.25 -5.36
CA ASN A 87 -12.36 7.80 -5.58
C ASN A 87 -11.28 7.09 -4.76
N PHE A 88 -10.22 7.79 -4.37
CA PHE A 88 -9.09 7.18 -3.67
C PHE A 88 -8.97 7.56 -2.20
N TYR A 89 -9.68 8.61 -1.76
CA TYR A 89 -9.60 9.07 -0.38
C TYR A 89 -10.89 8.82 0.39
N GLU A 90 -10.74 8.45 1.66
CA GLU A 90 -11.85 8.38 2.59
C GLU A 90 -12.43 9.79 2.81
N THR A 91 -13.76 9.93 2.75
CA THR A 91 -14.45 11.22 2.93
C THR A 91 -13.84 12.38 2.15
N PHE A 92 -13.45 12.13 0.89
CA PHE A 92 -12.88 13.17 0.00
C PHE A 92 -11.63 13.86 0.56
N ALA A 93 -10.79 13.13 1.30
CA ALA A 93 -9.62 13.65 2.01
C ALA A 93 -9.95 14.66 3.14
N ILE A 94 -11.21 14.78 3.55
CA ILE A 94 -11.65 15.70 4.61
C ILE A 94 -11.96 14.90 5.88
N GLN A 95 -10.93 14.37 6.51
CA GLN A 95 -11.03 13.74 7.82
C GLN A 95 -10.23 14.50 8.85
N GLN A 96 -10.78 14.62 10.05
CA GLN A 96 -10.11 15.28 11.16
C GLN A 96 -10.27 14.47 12.45
N THR A 97 -9.29 14.58 13.32
CA THR A 97 -9.42 14.04 14.68
C THR A 97 -10.54 14.77 15.45
N ARG A 98 -11.10 14.13 16.49
CA ARG A 98 -12.16 14.73 17.33
C ARG A 98 -11.81 16.11 17.87
N GLY A 99 -10.54 16.43 18.07
CA GLY A 99 -10.08 17.75 18.53
C GLY A 99 -9.74 18.72 17.41
N TYR A 100 -10.02 18.38 16.15
CA TYR A 100 -9.70 19.20 14.96
C TYR A 100 -8.21 19.61 14.84
N LYS A 101 -7.31 18.88 15.52
CA LYS A 101 -5.89 19.21 15.57
C LYS A 101 -5.08 18.56 14.45
N VAL A 102 -5.58 17.48 13.89
CA VAL A 102 -4.87 16.72 12.86
C VAL A 102 -5.82 16.42 11.72
N LEU A 103 -5.40 16.75 10.50
CA LEU A 103 -6.03 16.31 9.27
C LEU A 103 -5.52 14.90 8.93
N LEU A 104 -6.45 13.99 8.62
CA LEU A 104 -6.15 12.61 8.26
C LEU A 104 -6.38 12.41 6.76
N LEU A 105 -5.39 11.87 6.09
CA LEU A 105 -5.52 11.38 4.72
C LEU A 105 -5.50 9.85 4.77
N ALA A 106 -6.63 9.24 4.46
CA ALA A 106 -6.76 7.79 4.43
C ALA A 106 -7.17 7.31 3.03
N GLY A 107 -6.56 6.24 2.57
CA GLY A 107 -6.92 5.61 1.30
C GLY A 107 -8.25 4.86 1.41
N ASN A 108 -9.06 4.96 0.36
CA ASN A 108 -10.34 4.26 0.24
C ASN A 108 -10.39 3.53 -1.11
N GLY A 109 -10.14 2.24 -1.07
CA GLY A 109 -10.11 1.41 -2.27
C GLY A 109 -9.10 0.28 -2.16
N ILE A 110 -9.02 -0.53 -3.20
CA ILE A 110 -8.03 -1.60 -3.28
C ILE A 110 -6.62 -1.02 -3.20
N GLY A 111 -5.81 -1.58 -2.31
CA GLY A 111 -4.49 -1.07 -1.95
C GLY A 111 -4.50 -0.10 -0.77
N GLY A 112 -5.66 0.43 -0.36
CA GLY A 112 -5.77 1.35 0.77
C GLY A 112 -4.83 2.54 0.66
N GLY A 113 -4.06 2.82 1.71
CA GLY A 113 -3.08 3.92 1.74
C GLY A 113 -1.94 3.78 0.72
N THR A 114 -1.64 2.57 0.24
CA THR A 114 -0.60 2.37 -0.77
C THR A 114 -0.99 2.92 -2.15
N SER A 115 -2.27 3.10 -2.40
CA SER A 115 -2.78 3.70 -3.65
C SER A 115 -2.66 5.22 -3.69
N ILE A 116 -2.39 5.86 -2.55
CA ILE A 116 -2.31 7.32 -2.41
C ILE A 116 -1.04 7.83 -1.75
N ASN A 117 -0.13 6.95 -1.35
CA ASN A 117 1.11 7.34 -0.69
C ASN A 117 2.14 7.90 -1.68
N TRP A 118 3.23 8.43 -1.14
CA TRP A 118 4.36 8.94 -1.93
C TRP A 118 5.47 7.89 -2.12
N THR A 119 5.13 6.62 -1.95
CA THR A 119 6.04 5.49 -2.14
C THR A 119 7.27 5.46 -1.22
N THR A 120 7.33 6.33 -0.23
CA THR A 120 8.42 6.35 0.76
C THR A 120 8.40 5.08 1.59
N SER A 121 9.52 4.34 1.59
CA SER A 121 9.63 3.01 2.18
C SER A 121 10.80 2.95 3.16
N LEU A 122 10.66 3.63 4.30
CA LEU A 122 11.66 3.66 5.35
C LEU A 122 11.55 2.42 6.25
N ARG A 123 12.70 1.84 6.60
CA ARG A 123 12.76 0.80 7.64
C ARG A 123 12.60 1.43 9.01
N THR A 124 11.95 0.72 9.91
CA THR A 124 11.85 1.12 11.31
C THR A 124 13.24 1.11 11.94
N PRO A 125 13.68 2.21 12.58
CA PRO A 125 14.97 2.28 13.27
C PRO A 125 15.06 1.28 14.45
N GLU A 126 16.25 0.80 14.73
CA GLU A 126 16.47 -0.22 15.79
C GLU A 126 16.04 0.24 17.19
N ASN A 127 16.21 1.52 17.52
CA ASN A 127 15.72 2.05 18.79
C ASN A 127 14.19 1.96 18.91
N ILE A 128 13.46 2.18 17.83
CA ILE A 128 11.98 2.04 17.80
C ILE A 128 11.59 0.56 17.88
N LEU A 129 12.30 -0.34 17.20
CA LEU A 129 12.08 -1.78 17.32
C LEU A 129 12.29 -2.25 18.78
N SER A 130 13.29 -1.71 19.46
CA SER A 130 13.49 -1.98 20.89
C SER A 130 12.37 -1.45 21.79
N GLU A 131 11.83 -0.27 21.48
CA GLU A 131 10.64 0.24 22.17
C GLU A 131 9.43 -0.67 21.95
N TRP A 132 9.24 -1.21 20.76
CA TRP A 132 8.16 -2.15 20.47
C TRP A 132 8.31 -3.46 21.26
N ASP A 133 9.52 -3.99 21.40
CA ASP A 133 9.76 -5.14 22.27
C ASP A 133 9.29 -4.88 23.70
N VAL A 134 9.64 -3.72 24.26
CA VAL A 134 9.20 -3.31 25.61
C VAL A 134 7.70 -3.15 25.70
N LEU A 135 7.08 -2.42 24.77
CA LEU A 135 5.65 -2.11 24.78
C LEU A 135 4.78 -3.37 24.62
N THR A 136 5.25 -4.35 23.88
CA THR A 136 4.53 -5.60 23.62
C THR A 136 4.91 -6.75 24.55
N GLY A 137 5.88 -6.55 25.45
CA GLY A 137 6.41 -7.59 26.34
C GLY A 137 7.17 -8.68 25.61
N GLN A 138 7.66 -8.40 24.40
CA GLN A 138 8.48 -9.31 23.63
C GLN A 138 9.94 -9.27 24.11
N ASN A 139 10.65 -10.38 23.90
CA ASN A 139 12.07 -10.47 24.25
C ASN A 139 12.93 -10.39 22.98
N ASN A 140 13.24 -9.18 22.56
CA ASN A 140 14.09 -8.90 21.39
C ASN A 140 13.55 -9.50 20.06
N TYR A 141 12.23 -9.62 19.93
CA TYR A 141 11.60 -10.17 18.72
C TYR A 141 11.78 -9.24 17.53
N PHE A 142 11.46 -7.95 17.71
CA PHE A 142 11.51 -6.97 16.61
C PHE A 142 12.94 -6.66 16.15
N ASN A 143 13.97 -6.92 16.96
CA ASN A 143 15.36 -6.84 16.55
C ASN A 143 15.98 -8.18 16.14
N SER A 144 15.20 -9.25 16.16
CA SER A 144 15.65 -10.59 15.75
C SER A 144 16.02 -10.65 14.26
N SER A 145 16.81 -11.65 13.90
CA SER A 145 17.10 -11.95 12.50
C SER A 145 15.86 -12.36 11.73
N GLU A 146 14.91 -13.03 12.37
CA GLU A 146 13.64 -13.46 11.78
C GLU A 146 12.82 -12.24 11.35
N PHE A 147 12.65 -11.24 12.22
CA PHE A 147 11.92 -10.03 11.89
C PHE A 147 12.64 -9.20 10.81
N LYS A 148 13.97 -9.09 10.90
CA LYS A 148 14.78 -8.41 9.87
C LYS A 148 14.66 -9.08 8.50
N ASN A 149 14.69 -10.42 8.45
CA ASN A 149 14.46 -11.17 7.20
C ASN A 149 13.06 -10.95 6.65
N SER A 150 12.04 -10.86 7.51
CA SER A 150 10.67 -10.54 7.08
C SER A 150 10.58 -9.14 6.48
N MET A 151 11.27 -8.15 7.06
CA MET A 151 11.36 -6.81 6.46
C MET A 151 12.09 -6.84 5.10
N ASP A 152 13.17 -7.62 4.99
CA ASP A 152 13.88 -7.81 3.72
C ASP A 152 13.00 -8.44 2.65
N TYR A 153 12.25 -9.45 3.02
CA TYR A 153 11.27 -10.09 2.12
C TYR A 153 10.24 -9.09 1.61
N VAL A 154 9.60 -8.33 2.49
CA VAL A 154 8.60 -7.31 2.11
C VAL A 154 9.22 -6.24 1.20
N CYS A 155 10.40 -5.72 1.54
CA CYS A 155 11.10 -4.74 0.71
C CYS A 155 11.40 -5.29 -0.70
N SER A 156 11.80 -6.55 -0.78
CA SER A 156 12.04 -7.25 -2.04
C SER A 156 10.76 -7.39 -2.87
N GLN A 157 9.65 -7.82 -2.26
CA GLN A 157 8.37 -7.96 -2.95
C GLN A 157 7.83 -6.62 -3.48
N LEU A 158 8.07 -5.54 -2.74
CA LEU A 158 7.67 -4.19 -3.12
C LEU A 158 8.69 -3.45 -3.99
N ASN A 159 9.76 -4.11 -4.39
CA ASN A 159 10.85 -3.51 -5.18
C ASN A 159 11.40 -2.20 -4.56
N VAL A 160 11.56 -2.18 -3.24
CA VAL A 160 12.08 -1.02 -2.51
C VAL A 160 13.55 -0.79 -2.84
N SER A 161 13.88 0.38 -3.36
CA SER A 161 15.26 0.72 -3.74
C SER A 161 15.54 2.22 -3.63
N GLU A 162 16.77 2.58 -3.34
CA GLU A 162 17.30 3.95 -3.49
C GLU A 162 17.84 4.20 -4.91
N ALA A 163 18.33 3.14 -5.57
CA ALA A 163 19.05 3.24 -6.83
C ALA A 163 18.15 3.50 -8.05
N ASN A 164 16.89 3.13 -7.94
CA ASN A 164 15.94 3.14 -9.05
C ASN A 164 15.18 4.46 -9.21
N ASN A 165 15.58 5.51 -8.52
CA ASN A 165 14.85 6.76 -8.53
C ASN A 165 15.48 7.75 -9.50
N THR A 166 14.79 8.07 -10.59
CA THR A 166 15.08 9.30 -11.33
C THR A 166 14.77 10.47 -10.39
N ILE A 167 15.79 11.22 -10.00
CA ILE A 167 15.63 12.34 -9.09
C ILE A 167 15.02 13.52 -9.86
N PRO A 168 13.82 14.00 -9.49
CA PRO A 168 13.21 15.14 -10.13
C PRO A 168 14.08 16.40 -9.98
N GLN A 169 14.04 17.30 -10.96
CA GLN A 169 14.86 18.53 -10.96
C GLN A 169 14.66 19.38 -9.71
N LYS A 170 13.44 19.43 -9.18
CA LYS A 170 13.15 20.13 -7.92
C LYS A 170 13.95 19.57 -6.74
N GLU A 171 14.12 18.26 -6.67
CA GLU A 171 14.86 17.58 -5.60
C GLU A 171 16.38 17.80 -5.78
N VAL A 172 16.86 17.83 -7.02
CA VAL A 172 18.25 18.19 -7.31
C VAL A 172 18.54 19.62 -6.81
N LYS A 173 17.66 20.57 -7.11
CA LYS A 173 17.80 21.95 -6.64
C LYS A 173 17.71 22.07 -5.11
N LEU A 174 16.81 21.31 -4.48
CA LEU A 174 16.74 21.24 -3.02
C LEU A 174 18.07 20.71 -2.44
N ALA A 175 18.61 19.62 -2.99
CA ALA A 175 19.87 19.06 -2.55
C ALA A 175 21.05 20.05 -2.70
N GLU A 176 21.12 20.79 -3.79
CA GLU A 176 22.10 21.87 -3.99
C GLU A 176 21.98 22.95 -2.88
N GLY A 177 20.75 23.38 -2.59
CA GLY A 177 20.51 24.38 -1.54
C GLY A 177 20.85 23.88 -0.15
N LEU A 178 20.55 22.60 0.16
CA LEU A 178 20.93 21.97 1.42
C LEU A 178 22.43 21.88 1.59
N LYS A 179 23.17 21.50 0.54
CA LYS A 179 24.64 21.48 0.53
C LYS A 179 25.25 22.85 0.82
N LEU A 180 24.73 23.90 0.16
CA LEU A 180 25.22 25.26 0.36
C LEU A 180 25.03 25.76 1.79
N ASN A 181 24.05 25.21 2.51
CA ASN A 181 23.76 25.56 3.90
C ASN A 181 24.30 24.56 4.91
N ASN A 182 25.16 23.62 4.51
CA ASN A 182 25.74 22.57 5.34
C ASN A 182 24.67 21.69 6.04
N VAL A 183 23.52 21.47 5.40
CA VAL A 183 22.46 20.61 5.90
C VAL A 183 22.63 19.20 5.32
N ASN A 184 22.70 18.22 6.20
CA ASN A 184 22.77 16.82 5.79
C ASN A 184 21.45 16.37 5.17
N TYR A 185 21.52 15.67 4.07
CA TYR A 185 20.38 15.03 3.42
C TYR A 185 20.74 13.65 2.90
N LYS A 186 19.74 12.81 2.68
CA LYS A 186 19.91 11.52 2.02
C LYS A 186 18.74 11.24 1.07
N ILE A 187 19.01 10.45 0.05
CA ILE A 187 17.97 9.87 -0.78
C ILE A 187 17.24 8.82 0.04
N ILE A 188 15.92 8.83 -0.01
CA ILE A 188 15.10 7.86 0.69
C ILE A 188 14.74 6.68 -0.23
N PRO A 189 14.67 5.46 0.30
CA PRO A 189 14.19 4.32 -0.48
C PRO A 189 12.71 4.46 -0.83
N ARG A 190 12.36 4.01 -2.02
CA ARG A 190 11.00 4.07 -2.55
C ARG A 190 10.63 2.75 -3.23
N ASN A 191 9.34 2.42 -3.20
CA ASN A 191 8.80 1.25 -3.90
C ASN A 191 8.23 1.62 -5.28
N THR A 192 9.08 2.19 -6.12
CA THR A 192 8.74 2.54 -7.51
C THR A 192 9.55 1.71 -8.49
N SER A 193 8.96 1.37 -9.64
CA SER A 193 9.72 0.83 -10.76
C SER A 193 10.30 1.98 -11.60
N ASN A 194 11.53 1.80 -12.11
CA ASN A 194 12.21 2.78 -12.95
C ASN A 194 11.46 3.16 -14.22
N ASP A 195 10.77 2.19 -14.80
CA ASP A 195 10.12 2.33 -16.09
C ASP A 195 8.89 3.24 -16.07
N GLN A 196 8.51 3.72 -14.89
CA GLN A 196 7.28 4.50 -14.69
C GLN A 196 7.49 5.84 -13.98
N CYS A 197 8.73 6.27 -13.74
CA CYS A 197 8.98 7.69 -13.49
C CYS A 197 8.69 8.44 -14.78
N LEU A 198 7.44 8.81 -14.92
CA LEU A 198 6.96 9.45 -16.13
C LEU A 198 7.73 10.72 -16.41
N GLU A 199 7.98 10.98 -17.67
CA GLU A 199 8.44 12.26 -18.22
C GLU A 199 7.70 13.48 -17.65
N ASN A 200 6.56 13.26 -16.99
CA ASN A 200 5.68 14.25 -16.36
C ASN A 200 5.84 14.40 -14.85
N GLY A 201 6.81 13.74 -14.22
CA GLY A 201 7.11 13.95 -12.80
C GLY A 201 6.18 13.26 -11.79
N PHE A 202 5.29 12.38 -12.23
CA PHE A 202 4.46 11.55 -11.36
C PHE A 202 5.00 10.11 -11.33
N SER A 203 5.23 9.59 -10.13
CA SER A 203 5.44 8.15 -9.94
C SER A 203 4.09 7.45 -9.96
N THR A 204 3.98 6.39 -10.72
CA THR A 204 2.81 5.51 -10.71
C THR A 204 3.13 4.23 -9.97
#